data_3b87fcb2b9b4b3e8051bde3653616085
#
_entry.id   3b87fcb2b9b4b3e8051bde3653616085
#
_cell.length_a   1.000
_cell.length_b   1.000
_cell.length_c   1.000
_cell.angle_alpha   90.00
_cell.angle_beta   90.00
_cell.angle_gamma   90.00
#
_symmetry.space_group_name_H-M   'P 1'
#
loop_
_entity.id
_entity.type
_entity.pdbx_description
1 polymer ?
#
loop_
_entity_poly.entity_id
_entity_poly.type
_entity_poly.pdbx_seq_one_letter_code
_entity_poly.pdbx_strand_id
1 'polypeptide(L)'
;MSARILVVDDVPANVKLLEARLSAEYFDVLTATNGAEALDICSRAECDIILLDVMMPDMDGFEVCRRLKSNPATHFIPVVIITALDSPADRVRGLEAGADDFLTKPVSDVVLIARVRSLTRLKMMTDELRQRAITSLEIGMEAPERSAVADKGVGGRILLVDDRPSSYERLAPILSAEHTIDVESNPSEALFHAAEGNYDLLIVSLSLENYDGLRLCSQARSLERTRQVPILAISDADNNARLLRGLEIGVNDYLLRPVDKNELLARARTQIRKRRYTDHLRDNVQNSIEMAITDALTGLHNRRYMESHLATLAEQASSRGKPLALMILDIDFFKAINDNYGHDAGDDVLREFAVRIRKSIRGIDLACRYGGEEFVIVMPETDLHVAGMVAERLRRSIAGETFAVNKGAKRIEVTISIGLTTLERKGEAVADVLKRADTALYRAKHDGRNRVVVSAAA
;
A
#
# COMPACT_ATOMS: atom_id res chain seq x y z
N MET A 1 -11.64 -20.36 -0.80
CA MET A 1 -12.76 -20.17 -1.76
C MET A 1 -12.20 -20.41 -3.13
N SER A 2 -12.90 -21.18 -3.98
CA SER A 2 -12.57 -21.34 -5.39
C SER A 2 -12.88 -20.02 -6.10
N ALA A 3 -12.01 -19.55 -7.01
CA ALA A 3 -12.29 -18.35 -7.80
C ALA A 3 -13.42 -18.64 -8.80
N ARG A 4 -14.27 -17.65 -9.03
CA ARG A 4 -15.37 -17.69 -9.99
C ARG A 4 -14.94 -17.12 -11.32
N ILE A 5 -14.97 -17.93 -12.36
CA ILE A 5 -14.52 -17.57 -13.71
C ILE A 5 -15.73 -17.44 -14.63
N LEU A 6 -15.90 -16.28 -15.24
CA LEU A 6 -16.92 -16.08 -16.26
C LEU A 6 -16.34 -16.41 -17.64
N VAL A 7 -16.93 -17.38 -18.32
CA VAL A 7 -16.61 -17.75 -19.71
C VAL A 7 -17.66 -17.17 -20.63
N VAL A 8 -17.22 -16.37 -21.62
CA VAL A 8 -18.08 -15.67 -22.59
C VAL A 8 -17.69 -16.06 -24.00
N ASP A 9 -18.55 -16.79 -24.71
CA ASP A 9 -18.34 -17.20 -26.11
C ASP A 9 -19.73 -17.50 -26.72
N ASP A 10 -20.01 -17.03 -27.91
CA ASP A 10 -21.30 -17.22 -28.59
C ASP A 10 -21.52 -18.66 -29.09
N VAL A 11 -20.43 -19.47 -29.14
CA VAL A 11 -20.48 -20.88 -29.52
C VAL A 11 -20.60 -21.78 -28.29
N PRO A 12 -21.75 -22.44 -28.04
CA PRO A 12 -21.98 -23.26 -26.84
C PRO A 12 -20.96 -24.39 -26.64
N ALA A 13 -20.39 -24.90 -27.74
CA ALA A 13 -19.37 -25.96 -27.66
C ALA A 13 -18.06 -25.43 -27.04
N ASN A 14 -17.65 -24.19 -27.35
CA ASN A 14 -16.48 -23.55 -26.76
C ASN A 14 -16.68 -23.29 -25.28
N VAL A 15 -17.86 -22.77 -24.89
CA VAL A 15 -18.25 -22.54 -23.49
C VAL A 15 -18.12 -23.84 -22.69
N LYS A 16 -18.75 -24.94 -23.15
CA LYS A 16 -18.69 -26.24 -22.47
C LYS A 16 -17.28 -26.80 -22.37
N LEU A 17 -16.45 -26.61 -23.39
CA LEU A 17 -15.06 -27.07 -23.37
C LEU A 17 -14.26 -26.34 -22.31
N LEU A 18 -14.35 -25.00 -22.25
CA LEU A 18 -13.65 -24.19 -21.26
C LEU A 18 -14.19 -24.45 -19.84
N GLU A 19 -15.51 -24.57 -19.69
CA GLU A 19 -16.16 -24.94 -18.43
C GLU A 19 -15.61 -26.27 -17.89
N ALA A 20 -15.58 -27.32 -18.72
CA ALA A 20 -15.07 -28.62 -18.31
C ALA A 20 -13.59 -28.57 -17.89
N ARG A 21 -12.76 -27.85 -18.62
CA ARG A 21 -11.34 -27.68 -18.32
C ARG A 21 -11.10 -26.94 -17.00
N LEU A 22 -11.81 -25.84 -16.78
CA LEU A 22 -11.66 -25.03 -15.56
C LEU A 22 -12.26 -25.72 -14.33
N SER A 23 -13.40 -26.41 -14.48
CA SER A 23 -14.02 -27.18 -13.40
C SER A 23 -13.13 -28.36 -12.97
N ALA A 24 -12.37 -28.98 -13.88
CA ALA A 24 -11.39 -30.02 -13.57
C ALA A 24 -10.24 -29.49 -12.68
N GLU A 25 -9.97 -28.18 -12.71
CA GLU A 25 -8.98 -27.49 -11.87
C GLU A 25 -9.59 -26.82 -10.63
N TYR A 26 -10.84 -27.22 -10.29
CA TYR A 26 -11.59 -26.78 -9.12
C TYR A 26 -11.99 -25.29 -9.12
N PHE A 27 -12.09 -24.66 -10.28
CA PHE A 27 -12.69 -23.33 -10.40
C PHE A 27 -14.22 -23.42 -10.46
N ASP A 28 -14.89 -22.40 -9.93
CA ASP A 28 -16.33 -22.20 -10.11
C ASP A 28 -16.56 -21.43 -11.42
N VAL A 29 -17.35 -21.99 -12.33
CA VAL A 29 -17.48 -21.44 -13.69
C VAL A 29 -18.89 -20.90 -13.92
N LEU A 30 -18.95 -19.62 -14.28
CA LEU A 30 -20.16 -18.97 -14.80
C LEU A 30 -20.04 -18.88 -16.32
N THR A 31 -21.15 -18.89 -17.01
CA THR A 31 -21.15 -18.85 -18.47
C THR A 31 -22.08 -17.77 -18.99
N ALA A 32 -21.70 -17.13 -20.09
CA ALA A 32 -22.53 -16.21 -20.86
C ALA A 32 -22.35 -16.47 -22.34
N THR A 33 -23.41 -16.25 -23.13
CA THR A 33 -23.41 -16.49 -24.59
C THR A 33 -23.34 -15.23 -25.43
N ASN A 34 -23.34 -14.07 -24.77
CA ASN A 34 -23.24 -12.76 -25.44
C ASN A 34 -22.70 -11.68 -24.48
N GLY A 35 -22.33 -10.53 -25.05
CA GLY A 35 -21.74 -9.42 -24.32
C GLY A 35 -22.70 -8.76 -23.31
N ALA A 36 -23.98 -8.70 -23.57
CA ALA A 36 -24.97 -8.09 -22.67
C ALA A 36 -25.14 -8.91 -21.39
N GLU A 37 -25.24 -10.22 -21.51
CA GLU A 37 -25.30 -11.16 -20.40
C GLU A 37 -24.02 -11.11 -19.54
N ALA A 38 -22.86 -11.04 -20.20
CA ALA A 38 -21.58 -10.90 -19.51
C ALA A 38 -21.50 -9.62 -18.68
N LEU A 39 -21.95 -8.48 -19.21
CA LEU A 39 -21.98 -7.21 -18.48
C LEU A 39 -22.95 -7.26 -17.29
N ASP A 40 -24.11 -7.92 -17.41
CA ASP A 40 -25.06 -8.07 -16.33
C ASP A 40 -24.49 -8.91 -15.18
N ILE A 41 -23.90 -10.08 -15.48
CA ILE A 41 -23.23 -10.93 -14.47
C ILE A 41 -22.11 -10.15 -13.74
N CYS A 42 -21.28 -9.41 -14.48
CA CYS A 42 -20.20 -8.64 -13.89
C CYS A 42 -20.72 -7.49 -13.01
N SER A 43 -21.85 -6.88 -13.35
CA SER A 43 -22.45 -5.79 -12.58
C SER A 43 -22.92 -6.23 -11.19
N ARG A 44 -23.24 -7.51 -11.02
CA ARG A 44 -23.62 -8.13 -9.74
C ARG A 44 -22.41 -8.55 -8.90
N ALA A 45 -21.18 -8.26 -9.35
CA ALA A 45 -19.92 -8.68 -8.71
C ALA A 45 -19.82 -10.20 -8.49
N GLU A 46 -20.34 -11.00 -9.46
CA GLU A 46 -20.41 -12.45 -9.34
C GLU A 46 -19.17 -13.18 -9.85
N CYS A 47 -18.20 -12.50 -10.52
CA CYS A 47 -17.01 -13.13 -11.10
C CYS A 47 -15.70 -12.48 -10.67
N ASP A 48 -14.65 -13.30 -10.59
CA ASP A 48 -13.30 -12.88 -10.22
C ASP A 48 -12.39 -12.67 -11.44
N ILE A 49 -12.68 -13.30 -12.57
CA ILE A 49 -11.96 -13.19 -13.84
C ILE A 49 -12.90 -13.49 -15.01
N ILE A 50 -12.64 -12.88 -16.15
CA ILE A 50 -13.45 -13.07 -17.36
C ILE A 50 -12.56 -13.65 -18.47
N LEU A 51 -13.01 -14.74 -19.08
CA LEU A 51 -12.48 -15.29 -20.32
C LEU A 51 -13.44 -14.91 -21.43
N LEU A 52 -13.01 -14.05 -22.36
CA LEU A 52 -13.89 -13.34 -23.27
C LEU A 52 -13.50 -13.60 -24.73
N ASP A 53 -14.41 -14.19 -25.51
CA ASP A 53 -14.24 -14.23 -26.95
C ASP A 53 -14.46 -12.87 -27.60
N VAL A 54 -13.79 -12.61 -28.71
CA VAL A 54 -13.93 -11.37 -29.50
C VAL A 54 -15.06 -11.47 -30.50
N MET A 55 -15.17 -12.62 -31.15
CA MET A 55 -16.04 -12.81 -32.31
C MET A 55 -17.46 -13.15 -31.89
N MET A 56 -18.17 -12.20 -31.31
CA MET A 56 -19.57 -12.38 -30.89
C MET A 56 -20.50 -11.46 -31.69
N PRO A 57 -21.77 -11.89 -31.94
CA PRO A 57 -22.76 -11.03 -32.59
C PRO A 57 -23.17 -9.86 -31.68
N ASP A 58 -23.69 -8.79 -32.29
CA ASP A 58 -24.18 -7.57 -31.67
C ASP A 58 -23.14 -6.71 -30.95
N MET A 59 -22.33 -7.31 -30.07
CA MET A 59 -21.28 -6.62 -29.31
C MET A 59 -20.01 -7.45 -29.29
N ASP A 60 -18.93 -6.95 -29.93
CA ASP A 60 -17.65 -7.65 -29.93
C ASP A 60 -16.99 -7.64 -28.55
N GLY A 61 -16.07 -8.60 -28.32
CA GLY A 61 -15.40 -8.72 -27.02
C GLY A 61 -14.54 -7.51 -26.67
N PHE A 62 -14.03 -6.75 -27.65
CA PHE A 62 -13.29 -5.51 -27.36
C PHE A 62 -14.21 -4.43 -26.78
N GLU A 63 -15.46 -4.34 -27.26
CA GLU A 63 -16.43 -3.38 -26.73
C GLU A 63 -16.89 -3.79 -25.32
N VAL A 64 -17.13 -5.09 -25.09
CA VAL A 64 -17.42 -5.62 -23.74
C VAL A 64 -16.28 -5.25 -22.78
N CYS A 65 -15.04 -5.50 -23.18
CA CYS A 65 -13.85 -5.16 -22.38
C CYS A 65 -13.79 -3.66 -22.06
N ARG A 66 -13.97 -2.77 -23.04
CA ARG A 66 -13.96 -1.31 -22.84
C ARG A 66 -15.04 -0.90 -21.84
N ARG A 67 -16.26 -1.42 -21.94
CA ARG A 67 -17.36 -1.10 -21.01
C ARG A 67 -17.05 -1.55 -19.59
N LEU A 68 -16.53 -2.77 -19.42
CA LEU A 68 -16.09 -3.27 -18.12
C LEU A 68 -15.00 -2.39 -17.51
N LYS A 69 -14.00 -2.01 -18.29
CA LYS A 69 -12.84 -1.23 -17.82
C LYS A 69 -13.14 0.27 -17.64
N SER A 70 -14.22 0.77 -18.24
CA SER A 70 -14.69 2.15 -18.04
C SER A 70 -15.61 2.30 -16.82
N ASN A 71 -16.15 1.22 -16.31
CA ASN A 71 -17.09 1.25 -15.18
C ASN A 71 -16.33 1.08 -13.84
N PRO A 72 -16.43 2.03 -12.89
CA PRO A 72 -15.80 1.95 -11.58
C PRO A 72 -16.13 0.69 -10.78
N ALA A 73 -17.29 0.08 -11.02
CA ALA A 73 -17.72 -1.13 -10.31
C ALA A 73 -17.10 -2.42 -10.87
N THR A 74 -16.55 -2.41 -12.09
CA THR A 74 -16.06 -3.62 -12.78
C THR A 74 -14.65 -3.51 -13.36
N HIS A 75 -14.07 -2.31 -13.43
CA HIS A 75 -12.75 -2.08 -14.06
C HIS A 75 -11.60 -2.91 -13.47
N PHE A 76 -11.73 -3.32 -12.21
CA PHE A 76 -10.75 -4.12 -11.50
C PHE A 76 -10.83 -5.62 -11.79
N ILE A 77 -11.90 -6.09 -12.47
CA ILE A 77 -12.04 -7.51 -12.85
C ILE A 77 -11.06 -7.79 -13.99
N PRO A 78 -10.13 -8.76 -13.85
CA PRO A 78 -9.24 -9.13 -14.94
C PRO A 78 -10.03 -9.70 -16.14
N VAL A 79 -9.66 -9.27 -17.34
CA VAL A 79 -10.23 -9.74 -18.60
C VAL A 79 -9.14 -10.39 -19.43
N VAL A 80 -9.30 -11.67 -19.76
CA VAL A 80 -8.46 -12.42 -20.71
C VAL A 80 -9.24 -12.60 -22.00
N ILE A 81 -8.76 -12.03 -23.07
CA ILE A 81 -9.34 -12.23 -24.40
C ILE A 81 -8.87 -13.59 -24.95
N ILE A 82 -9.82 -14.40 -25.41
CA ILE A 82 -9.56 -15.71 -26.02
C ILE A 82 -10.20 -15.74 -27.41
N THR A 83 -9.40 -15.68 -28.48
CA THR A 83 -9.92 -15.50 -29.82
C THR A 83 -9.12 -16.25 -30.88
N ALA A 84 -9.72 -16.48 -32.05
CA ALA A 84 -9.04 -17.00 -33.24
C ALA A 84 -8.20 -15.93 -33.98
N LEU A 85 -8.36 -14.65 -33.64
CA LEU A 85 -7.55 -13.56 -34.19
C LEU A 85 -6.12 -13.65 -33.64
N ASP A 86 -5.11 -13.67 -34.49
CA ASP A 86 -3.70 -13.92 -34.12
C ASP A 86 -2.75 -12.80 -34.53
N SER A 87 -3.25 -11.75 -35.19
CA SER A 87 -2.38 -10.67 -35.64
C SER A 87 -1.85 -9.84 -34.45
N PRO A 88 -0.63 -9.30 -34.52
CA PRO A 88 -0.13 -8.34 -33.53
C PRO A 88 -1.06 -7.14 -33.32
N ALA A 89 -1.74 -6.70 -34.37
CA ALA A 89 -2.70 -5.60 -34.31
C ALA A 89 -3.92 -5.94 -33.43
N ASP A 90 -4.43 -7.18 -33.48
CA ASP A 90 -5.55 -7.61 -32.67
C ASP A 90 -5.16 -7.72 -31.19
N ARG A 91 -3.95 -8.20 -30.89
CA ARG A 91 -3.42 -8.22 -29.51
C ARG A 91 -3.29 -6.82 -28.93
N VAL A 92 -2.75 -5.88 -29.70
CA VAL A 92 -2.66 -4.46 -29.31
C VAL A 92 -4.05 -3.88 -29.05
N ARG A 93 -5.00 -4.12 -29.98
CA ARG A 93 -6.39 -3.65 -29.82
C ARG A 93 -7.04 -4.19 -28.56
N GLY A 94 -6.79 -5.45 -28.20
CA GLY A 94 -7.27 -6.05 -26.95
C GLY A 94 -6.68 -5.38 -25.71
N LEU A 95 -5.37 -5.17 -25.70
CA LEU A 95 -4.68 -4.51 -24.59
C LEU A 95 -5.08 -3.03 -24.45
N GLU A 96 -5.30 -2.32 -25.56
CA GLU A 96 -5.81 -0.94 -25.58
C GLU A 96 -7.27 -0.85 -25.13
N ALA A 97 -8.08 -1.88 -25.39
CA ALA A 97 -9.44 -2.00 -24.83
C ALA A 97 -9.41 -2.23 -23.31
N GLY A 98 -8.24 -2.47 -22.73
CA GLY A 98 -8.03 -2.66 -21.30
C GLY A 98 -7.92 -4.12 -20.86
N ALA A 99 -7.86 -5.07 -21.81
CA ALA A 99 -7.65 -6.48 -21.45
C ALA A 99 -6.35 -6.66 -20.66
N ASP A 100 -6.40 -7.61 -19.76
CA ASP A 100 -5.26 -7.95 -18.90
C ASP A 100 -4.33 -8.97 -19.56
N ASP A 101 -4.89 -9.78 -20.49
CA ASP A 101 -4.14 -10.72 -21.31
C ASP A 101 -4.90 -11.10 -22.57
N PHE A 102 -4.20 -11.79 -23.49
CA PHE A 102 -4.69 -12.21 -24.80
C PHE A 102 -4.18 -13.62 -25.10
N LEU A 103 -5.09 -14.55 -25.40
CA LEU A 103 -4.78 -15.93 -25.75
C LEU A 103 -5.38 -16.29 -27.10
N THR A 104 -4.58 -16.90 -27.99
CA THR A 104 -5.03 -17.31 -29.33
C THR A 104 -5.56 -18.74 -29.31
N LYS A 105 -6.70 -18.98 -29.95
CA LYS A 105 -7.26 -20.33 -30.16
C LYS A 105 -6.43 -21.07 -31.23
N PRO A 106 -6.13 -22.38 -31.05
CA PRO A 106 -6.46 -23.24 -29.93
C PRO A 106 -5.61 -22.97 -28.67
N VAL A 107 -6.26 -22.76 -27.54
CA VAL A 107 -5.57 -22.43 -26.27
C VAL A 107 -5.02 -23.70 -25.64
N SER A 108 -3.73 -23.68 -25.31
CA SER A 108 -3.11 -24.73 -24.50
C SER A 108 -3.68 -24.70 -23.08
N ASP A 109 -4.11 -25.85 -22.56
CA ASP A 109 -4.67 -25.99 -21.20
C ASP A 109 -3.69 -25.48 -20.15
N VAL A 110 -2.41 -25.80 -20.29
CA VAL A 110 -1.36 -25.43 -19.36
C VAL A 110 -1.19 -23.91 -19.31
N VAL A 111 -1.19 -23.23 -20.47
CA VAL A 111 -1.08 -21.79 -20.56
C VAL A 111 -2.33 -21.11 -19.97
N LEU A 112 -3.52 -21.59 -20.32
CA LEU A 112 -4.78 -21.07 -19.80
C LEU A 112 -4.82 -21.13 -18.27
N ILE A 113 -4.57 -22.29 -17.71
CA ILE A 113 -4.62 -22.50 -16.25
C ILE A 113 -3.58 -21.68 -15.52
N ALA A 114 -2.34 -21.60 -16.04
CA ALA A 114 -1.28 -20.77 -15.45
C ALA A 114 -1.68 -19.29 -15.42
N ARG A 115 -2.28 -18.76 -16.52
CA ARG A 115 -2.76 -17.39 -16.61
C ARG A 115 -3.92 -17.11 -15.66
N VAL A 116 -4.92 -17.97 -15.66
CA VAL A 116 -6.06 -17.85 -14.75
C VAL A 116 -5.59 -17.83 -13.30
N ARG A 117 -4.73 -18.76 -12.89
CA ARG A 117 -4.18 -18.80 -11.52
C ARG A 117 -3.38 -17.54 -11.17
N SER A 118 -2.56 -17.04 -12.10
CA SER A 118 -1.76 -15.82 -11.88
C SER A 118 -2.63 -14.59 -11.70
N LEU A 119 -3.62 -14.40 -12.58
CA LEU A 119 -4.53 -13.24 -12.53
C LEU A 119 -5.50 -13.31 -11.34
N THR A 120 -6.01 -14.50 -11.00
CA THR A 120 -6.84 -14.69 -9.81
C THR A 120 -6.09 -14.35 -8.52
N ARG A 121 -4.82 -14.76 -8.41
CA ARG A 121 -3.99 -14.40 -7.24
C ARG A 121 -3.82 -12.89 -7.11
N LEU A 122 -3.52 -12.20 -8.21
CA LEU A 122 -3.42 -10.73 -8.22
C LEU A 122 -4.74 -10.07 -7.85
N LYS A 123 -5.86 -10.58 -8.39
CA LYS A 123 -7.21 -10.07 -8.08
C LYS A 123 -7.51 -10.18 -6.58
N MET A 124 -7.30 -11.34 -5.98
CA MET A 124 -7.55 -11.55 -4.54
C MET A 124 -6.73 -10.59 -3.67
N MET A 125 -5.44 -10.39 -4.00
CA MET A 125 -4.59 -9.44 -3.26
C MET A 125 -5.09 -8.00 -3.41
N THR A 126 -5.51 -7.61 -4.61
CA THR A 126 -6.01 -6.26 -4.88
C THR A 126 -7.37 -6.03 -4.22
N ASP A 127 -8.24 -7.03 -4.20
CA ASP A 127 -9.55 -6.95 -3.53
C ASP A 127 -9.42 -6.79 -2.02
N GLU A 128 -8.49 -7.50 -1.39
CA GLU A 128 -8.22 -7.33 0.04
C GLU A 128 -7.79 -5.89 0.35
N LEU A 129 -6.87 -5.32 -0.44
CA LEU A 129 -6.45 -3.94 -0.30
C LEU A 129 -7.60 -2.96 -0.55
N ARG A 130 -8.43 -3.23 -1.56
CA ARG A 130 -9.59 -2.40 -1.89
C ARG A 130 -10.64 -2.42 -0.78
N GLN A 131 -10.96 -3.59 -0.22
CA GLN A 131 -11.88 -3.70 0.90
C GLN A 131 -11.38 -2.93 2.12
N ARG A 132 -10.09 -3.04 2.43
CA ARG A 132 -9.47 -2.26 3.51
C ARG A 132 -9.55 -0.75 3.24
N ALA A 133 -9.31 -0.32 1.99
CA ALA A 133 -9.42 1.09 1.60
C ALA A 133 -10.86 1.60 1.68
N ILE A 134 -11.88 0.81 1.30
CA ILE A 134 -13.31 1.18 1.40
C ILE A 134 -13.73 1.31 2.87
N THR A 135 -13.36 0.36 3.73
CA THR A 135 -13.66 0.46 5.17
C THR A 135 -13.05 1.71 5.80
N SER A 136 -11.92 2.18 5.26
CA SER A 136 -11.28 3.43 5.69
C SER A 136 -12.03 4.68 5.21
N LEU A 137 -12.73 4.61 4.08
CA LEU A 137 -13.55 5.71 3.53
C LEU A 137 -14.81 6.00 4.36
N GLU A 138 -15.39 4.99 5.01
CA GLU A 138 -16.52 5.18 5.95
C GLU A 138 -16.13 6.05 7.16
N ILE A 139 -14.83 6.32 7.35
CA ILE A 139 -14.29 7.16 8.42
C ILE A 139 -14.10 8.64 7.96
N GLY A 140 -14.53 9.03 6.74
CA GLY A 140 -14.64 10.42 6.31
C GLY A 140 -13.58 10.92 5.32
N MET A 141 -13.03 10.06 4.48
CA MET A 141 -11.99 10.40 3.49
C MET A 141 -12.52 10.49 2.06
N GLU A 142 -11.89 11.34 1.22
CA GLU A 142 -12.21 11.44 -0.20
C GLU A 142 -11.91 10.14 -0.97
N ALA A 143 -12.81 9.77 -1.88
CA ALA A 143 -12.73 8.55 -2.66
C ALA A 143 -11.52 8.55 -3.63
N PRO A 144 -10.61 7.56 -3.56
CA PRO A 144 -9.43 7.48 -4.41
C PRO A 144 -9.72 7.07 -5.85
N GLU A 145 -10.96 6.69 -6.16
CA GLU A 145 -11.31 5.99 -7.39
C GLU A 145 -11.19 6.82 -8.68
N ARG A 146 -11.30 8.14 -8.63
CA ARG A 146 -11.31 8.97 -9.85
C ARG A 146 -9.93 9.23 -10.48
N SER A 147 -8.86 9.24 -9.70
CA SER A 147 -7.50 9.54 -10.20
C SER A 147 -6.81 8.32 -10.81
N ALA A 148 -7.04 7.13 -10.26
CA ALA A 148 -6.38 5.90 -10.70
C ALA A 148 -6.91 5.34 -12.03
N VAL A 149 -8.18 5.61 -12.37
CA VAL A 149 -8.79 5.21 -13.66
C VAL A 149 -8.24 6.03 -14.84
N ALA A 150 -7.71 7.22 -14.58
CA ALA A 150 -7.19 8.13 -15.60
C ALA A 150 -5.72 7.86 -15.98
N ASP A 151 -4.98 7.02 -15.25
CA ASP A 151 -3.57 6.74 -15.55
C ASP A 151 -3.44 5.90 -16.83
N LYS A 152 -2.71 6.45 -17.80
CA LYS A 152 -2.43 5.79 -19.09
C LYS A 152 -1.25 4.82 -19.04
N GLY A 153 -0.55 4.71 -17.90
CA GLY A 153 0.63 3.86 -17.73
C GLY A 153 1.87 4.36 -18.46
N VAL A 154 1.93 5.65 -18.83
CA VAL A 154 3.09 6.29 -19.50
C VAL A 154 4.01 6.97 -18.47
N GLY A 155 5.24 7.32 -18.88
CA GLY A 155 6.21 8.02 -18.02
C GLY A 155 6.72 7.15 -16.86
N GLY A 156 6.69 5.84 -16.98
CA GLY A 156 7.25 4.93 -15.99
C GLY A 156 8.77 4.76 -16.13
N ARG A 157 9.44 4.34 -15.05
CA ARG A 157 10.84 3.97 -15.06
C ARG A 157 10.98 2.45 -15.18
N ILE A 158 11.70 2.00 -16.20
CA ILE A 158 11.82 0.58 -16.56
C ILE A 158 13.28 0.16 -16.49
N LEU A 159 13.57 -0.98 -15.84
CA LEU A 159 14.86 -1.66 -15.95
C LEU A 159 14.73 -2.79 -16.97
N LEU A 160 15.47 -2.68 -18.07
CA LEU A 160 15.58 -3.73 -19.09
C LEU A 160 16.85 -4.57 -18.85
N VAL A 161 16.66 -5.84 -18.51
CA VAL A 161 17.75 -6.79 -18.28
C VAL A 161 17.86 -7.75 -19.47
N ASP A 162 18.84 -7.53 -20.30
CA ASP A 162 19.15 -8.38 -21.47
C ASP A 162 20.65 -8.24 -21.80
N ASP A 163 21.36 -9.35 -21.91
CA ASP A 163 22.80 -9.38 -22.21
C ASP A 163 23.11 -9.44 -23.71
N ARG A 164 22.09 -9.48 -24.57
CA ARG A 164 22.23 -9.48 -26.03
C ARG A 164 22.13 -8.06 -26.61
N PRO A 165 23.24 -7.47 -27.15
CA PRO A 165 23.23 -6.13 -27.73
C PRO A 165 22.16 -5.96 -28.82
N SER A 166 22.03 -6.91 -29.75
CA SER A 166 21.03 -6.87 -30.81
C SER A 166 19.58 -6.84 -30.31
N SER A 167 19.34 -7.25 -29.06
CA SER A 167 18.03 -7.22 -28.41
C SER A 167 17.79 -5.89 -27.71
N TYR A 168 18.64 -5.50 -26.73
CA TYR A 168 18.39 -4.31 -25.93
C TYR A 168 18.55 -3.02 -26.76
N GLU A 169 19.46 -2.94 -27.75
CA GLU A 169 19.60 -1.80 -28.66
C GLU A 169 18.36 -1.58 -29.52
N ARG A 170 17.58 -2.64 -29.78
CA ARG A 170 16.29 -2.53 -30.47
C ARG A 170 15.14 -2.18 -29.55
N LEU A 171 15.10 -2.76 -28.34
CA LEU A 171 13.97 -2.62 -27.43
C LEU A 171 14.00 -1.31 -26.64
N ALA A 172 15.17 -0.86 -26.20
CA ALA A 172 15.30 0.35 -25.41
C ALA A 172 14.81 1.62 -26.12
N PRO A 173 15.12 1.89 -27.40
CA PRO A 173 14.57 3.05 -28.12
C PRO A 173 13.05 3.00 -28.25
N ILE A 174 12.46 1.80 -28.42
CA ILE A 174 11.00 1.63 -28.50
C ILE A 174 10.36 2.08 -27.17
N LEU A 175 10.88 1.59 -26.06
CA LEU A 175 10.37 1.90 -24.73
C LEU A 175 10.64 3.36 -24.33
N SER A 176 11.77 3.92 -24.74
CA SER A 176 12.15 5.32 -24.46
C SER A 176 11.23 6.35 -25.09
N ALA A 177 10.40 5.95 -26.07
CA ALA A 177 9.37 6.83 -26.61
C ALA A 177 8.34 7.28 -25.56
N GLU A 178 8.15 6.49 -24.51
CA GLU A 178 7.09 6.73 -23.50
C GLU A 178 7.58 6.61 -22.05
N HIS A 179 8.75 6.03 -21.82
CA HIS A 179 9.25 5.67 -20.49
C HIS A 179 10.72 6.05 -20.32
N THR A 180 11.17 6.16 -19.10
CA THR A 180 12.62 6.26 -18.77
C THR A 180 13.19 4.86 -18.66
N ILE A 181 14.26 4.55 -19.42
CA ILE A 181 14.81 3.20 -19.53
C ILE A 181 16.23 3.18 -19.01
N ASP A 182 16.48 2.30 -18.07
CA ASP A 182 17.82 1.87 -17.69
C ASP A 182 18.05 0.46 -18.27
N VAL A 183 19.16 0.27 -18.95
CA VAL A 183 19.55 -1.02 -19.51
C VAL A 183 20.63 -1.65 -18.65
N GLU A 184 20.40 -2.89 -18.22
CA GLU A 184 21.40 -3.67 -17.51
C GLU A 184 21.79 -4.90 -18.35
N SER A 185 23.00 -4.87 -18.86
CA SER A 185 23.55 -5.95 -19.68
C SER A 185 24.29 -7.02 -18.86
N ASN A 186 24.61 -6.71 -17.57
CA ASN A 186 25.17 -7.67 -16.64
C ASN A 186 24.09 -8.23 -15.70
N PRO A 187 23.58 -9.44 -15.92
CA PRO A 187 22.51 -10.00 -15.10
C PRO A 187 22.87 -10.15 -13.61
N SER A 188 24.15 -10.21 -13.27
CA SER A 188 24.60 -10.32 -11.88
C SER A 188 24.40 -9.03 -11.09
N GLU A 189 24.45 -7.88 -11.76
CA GLU A 189 24.22 -6.55 -11.17
C GLU A 189 22.75 -6.14 -11.21
N ALA A 190 21.94 -6.81 -12.05
CA ALA A 190 20.56 -6.43 -12.30
C ALA A 190 19.71 -6.39 -11.02
N LEU A 191 19.95 -7.33 -10.09
CA LEU A 191 19.19 -7.39 -8.83
C LEU A 191 19.54 -6.22 -7.91
N PHE A 192 20.80 -5.82 -7.87
CA PHE A 192 21.29 -4.68 -7.11
C PHE A 192 20.67 -3.38 -7.64
N HIS A 193 20.76 -3.16 -8.97
CA HIS A 193 20.16 -1.99 -9.61
C HIS A 193 18.63 -1.97 -9.42
N ALA A 194 17.96 -3.13 -9.54
CA ALA A 194 16.52 -3.23 -9.29
C ALA A 194 16.12 -2.86 -7.85
N ALA A 195 16.98 -3.17 -6.87
CA ALA A 195 16.73 -2.88 -5.46
C ALA A 195 17.05 -1.42 -5.07
N GLU A 196 18.01 -0.78 -5.73
CA GLU A 196 18.36 0.63 -5.47
C GLU A 196 17.52 1.63 -6.28
N GLY A 197 17.15 1.26 -7.52
CA GLY A 197 16.34 2.11 -8.39
C GLY A 197 14.85 1.91 -8.14
N ASN A 198 14.09 2.98 -8.02
CA ASN A 198 12.63 2.90 -7.94
C ASN A 198 12.06 2.66 -9.35
N TYR A 199 11.97 1.39 -9.76
CA TYR A 199 11.43 1.00 -11.06
C TYR A 199 9.94 0.65 -10.99
N ASP A 200 9.19 1.09 -11.99
CA ASP A 200 7.78 0.75 -12.17
C ASP A 200 7.60 -0.63 -12.83
N LEU A 201 8.61 -1.09 -13.58
CA LEU A 201 8.58 -2.34 -14.33
C LEU A 201 10.00 -2.90 -14.49
N LEU A 202 10.15 -4.21 -14.33
CA LEU A 202 11.32 -4.96 -14.76
C LEU A 202 10.98 -5.72 -16.05
N ILE A 203 11.80 -5.55 -17.09
CA ILE A 203 11.72 -6.35 -18.30
C ILE A 203 12.93 -7.27 -18.33
N VAL A 204 12.72 -8.58 -18.28
CA VAL A 204 13.80 -9.56 -18.10
C VAL A 204 13.81 -10.55 -19.26
N SER A 205 14.93 -10.66 -19.97
CA SER A 205 15.16 -11.75 -20.92
C SER A 205 15.31 -13.06 -20.17
N LEU A 206 14.47 -14.06 -20.49
CA LEU A 206 14.65 -15.40 -19.93
C LEU A 206 15.79 -16.18 -20.60
N SER A 207 16.22 -15.77 -21.80
CA SER A 207 17.24 -16.40 -22.60
C SER A 207 18.57 -15.63 -22.52
N LEU A 208 19.04 -15.34 -21.29
CA LEU A 208 20.38 -14.79 -21.04
C LEU A 208 21.46 -15.84 -21.35
N GLU A 209 22.64 -15.43 -21.82
CA GLU A 209 23.70 -16.33 -22.24
C GLU A 209 24.42 -17.01 -21.06
N ASN A 210 24.76 -16.21 -20.05
CA ASN A 210 25.58 -16.67 -18.92
C ASN A 210 24.83 -16.66 -17.58
N TYR A 211 23.52 -16.47 -17.58
CA TYR A 211 22.72 -16.40 -16.38
C TYR A 211 21.31 -16.97 -16.58
N ASP A 212 20.74 -17.53 -15.55
CA ASP A 212 19.35 -17.98 -15.62
C ASP A 212 18.37 -16.86 -15.31
N GLY A 213 17.65 -16.35 -16.35
CA GLY A 213 16.65 -15.32 -16.20
C GLY A 213 15.52 -15.68 -15.23
N LEU A 214 15.14 -16.96 -15.13
CA LEU A 214 14.16 -17.43 -14.13
C LEU A 214 14.69 -17.28 -12.70
N ARG A 215 15.98 -17.57 -12.50
CA ARG A 215 16.62 -17.37 -11.20
C ARG A 215 16.59 -15.89 -10.80
N LEU A 216 16.88 -14.98 -11.73
CA LEU A 216 16.77 -13.53 -11.50
C LEU A 216 15.35 -13.12 -11.10
N CYS A 217 14.33 -13.60 -11.82
CA CYS A 217 12.92 -13.35 -11.49
C CYS A 217 12.57 -13.87 -10.08
N SER A 218 13.02 -15.07 -9.72
CA SER A 218 12.80 -15.65 -8.39
C SER A 218 13.46 -14.82 -7.28
N GLN A 219 14.70 -14.38 -7.50
CA GLN A 219 15.43 -13.54 -6.55
C GLN A 219 14.74 -12.16 -6.38
N ALA A 220 14.29 -11.56 -7.48
CA ALA A 220 13.52 -10.30 -7.42
C ALA A 220 12.21 -10.45 -6.63
N ARG A 221 11.56 -11.61 -6.65
CA ARG A 221 10.37 -11.90 -5.84
C ARG A 221 10.68 -12.14 -4.35
N SER A 222 11.89 -12.56 -4.03
CA SER A 222 12.31 -12.82 -2.65
C SER A 222 12.74 -11.57 -1.89
N LEU A 223 13.18 -10.52 -2.57
CA LEU A 223 13.63 -9.27 -1.96
C LEU A 223 12.45 -8.33 -1.68
N GLU A 224 12.40 -7.76 -0.49
CA GLU A 224 11.33 -6.86 -0.05
C GLU A 224 11.15 -5.64 -0.97
N ARG A 225 12.25 -5.05 -1.44
CA ARG A 225 12.22 -3.86 -2.30
C ARG A 225 11.74 -4.12 -3.72
N THR A 226 11.92 -5.33 -4.25
CA THR A 226 11.62 -5.67 -5.64
C THR A 226 10.47 -6.65 -5.81
N ARG A 227 10.06 -7.34 -4.75
CA ARG A 227 9.01 -8.38 -4.81
C ARG A 227 7.68 -7.92 -5.42
N GLN A 228 7.40 -6.63 -5.34
CA GLN A 228 6.15 -6.04 -5.82
C GLN A 228 6.29 -5.39 -7.20
N VAL A 229 7.51 -5.18 -7.70
CA VAL A 229 7.73 -4.63 -9.03
C VAL A 229 7.26 -5.64 -10.07
N PRO A 230 6.35 -5.28 -11.00
CA PRO A 230 5.94 -6.21 -12.04
C PRO A 230 7.12 -6.63 -12.90
N ILE A 231 7.11 -7.89 -13.32
CA ILE A 231 8.10 -8.47 -14.21
C ILE A 231 7.42 -8.85 -15.51
N LEU A 232 7.90 -8.28 -16.63
CA LEU A 232 7.56 -8.66 -17.99
C LEU A 232 8.72 -9.47 -18.55
N ALA A 233 8.50 -10.76 -18.77
CA ALA A 233 9.53 -11.64 -19.31
C ALA A 233 9.59 -11.59 -20.84
N ILE A 234 10.77 -11.70 -21.41
CA ILE A 234 10.96 -11.91 -22.86
C ILE A 234 11.55 -13.30 -23.05
N SER A 235 10.89 -14.14 -23.86
CA SER A 235 11.29 -15.52 -24.14
C SER A 235 11.32 -15.80 -25.65
N ASP A 236 12.11 -16.79 -26.02
CA ASP A 236 12.06 -17.35 -27.36
C ASP A 236 10.84 -18.26 -27.53
N ALA A 237 10.25 -18.31 -28.74
CA ALA A 237 8.99 -19.01 -29.01
C ALA A 237 9.00 -20.51 -28.67
N ASP A 238 10.17 -21.13 -28.78
CA ASP A 238 10.34 -22.59 -28.57
C ASP A 238 10.46 -22.99 -27.10
N ASN A 239 10.37 -22.02 -26.14
CA ASN A 239 10.71 -22.26 -24.74
C ASN A 239 9.50 -22.17 -23.79
N ASN A 240 8.38 -22.80 -24.20
CA ASN A 240 7.12 -22.77 -23.43
C ASN A 240 7.25 -23.26 -21.99
N ALA A 241 8.12 -24.28 -21.72
CA ALA A 241 8.32 -24.80 -20.37
C ALA A 241 8.96 -23.76 -19.43
N ARG A 242 9.91 -22.94 -19.90
CA ARG A 242 10.50 -21.86 -19.09
C ARG A 242 9.51 -20.74 -18.85
N LEU A 243 8.68 -20.46 -19.81
CA LEU A 243 7.64 -19.44 -19.70
C LEU A 243 6.62 -19.79 -18.64
N LEU A 244 6.12 -21.05 -18.64
CA LEU A 244 5.21 -21.55 -17.63
C LEU A 244 5.81 -21.46 -16.23
N ARG A 245 7.08 -21.90 -16.09
CA ARG A 245 7.79 -21.80 -14.82
C ARG A 245 7.98 -20.35 -14.36
N GLY A 246 8.17 -19.42 -15.29
CA GLY A 246 8.19 -17.99 -15.01
C GLY A 246 6.89 -17.49 -14.38
N LEU A 247 5.74 -17.87 -14.94
CA LEU A 247 4.41 -17.52 -14.41
C LEU A 247 4.16 -18.11 -13.01
N GLU A 248 4.62 -19.34 -12.75
CA GLU A 248 4.55 -19.97 -11.43
C GLU A 248 5.41 -19.26 -10.38
N ILE A 249 6.60 -18.79 -10.76
CA ILE A 249 7.52 -18.01 -9.89
C ILE A 249 6.95 -16.63 -9.59
N GLY A 250 6.02 -16.10 -10.44
CA GLY A 250 5.40 -14.81 -10.23
C GLY A 250 5.77 -13.75 -11.26
N VAL A 251 6.27 -14.14 -12.45
CA VAL A 251 6.31 -13.24 -13.61
C VAL A 251 4.88 -12.80 -13.93
N ASN A 252 4.69 -11.50 -14.13
CA ASN A 252 3.36 -10.93 -14.31
C ASN A 252 2.84 -11.11 -15.74
N ASP A 253 3.74 -11.00 -16.72
CA ASP A 253 3.42 -11.09 -18.13
C ASP A 253 4.63 -11.48 -18.97
N TYR A 254 4.43 -11.81 -20.23
CA TYR A 254 5.52 -12.20 -21.12
C TYR A 254 5.32 -11.73 -22.57
N LEU A 255 6.43 -11.69 -23.29
CA LEU A 255 6.49 -11.46 -24.73
C LEU A 255 7.33 -12.56 -25.39
N LEU A 256 6.92 -13.01 -26.57
CA LEU A 256 7.67 -13.94 -27.39
C LEU A 256 8.50 -13.19 -28.45
N ARG A 257 9.69 -13.66 -28.72
CA ARG A 257 10.49 -13.16 -29.83
C ARG A 257 9.99 -13.76 -31.16
N PRO A 258 9.97 -12.96 -32.24
CA PRO A 258 10.36 -11.56 -32.35
C PRO A 258 9.35 -10.62 -31.68
N VAL A 259 9.82 -9.72 -30.80
CA VAL A 259 8.96 -8.79 -30.05
C VAL A 259 8.39 -7.73 -30.99
N ASP A 260 7.06 -7.61 -31.03
CA ASP A 260 6.37 -6.52 -31.72
C ASP A 260 6.45 -5.22 -30.90
N LYS A 261 6.68 -4.09 -31.59
CA LYS A 261 6.83 -2.77 -30.98
C LYS A 261 5.59 -2.34 -30.20
N ASN A 262 4.42 -2.49 -30.80
CA ASN A 262 3.17 -1.99 -30.23
C ASN A 262 2.70 -2.88 -29.09
N GLU A 263 2.90 -4.21 -29.20
CA GLU A 263 2.60 -5.14 -28.11
C GLU A 263 3.50 -4.88 -26.91
N LEU A 264 4.80 -4.62 -27.10
CA LEU A 264 5.74 -4.27 -26.02
C LEU A 264 5.26 -3.03 -25.24
N LEU A 265 4.93 -1.94 -25.95
CA LEU A 265 4.45 -0.71 -25.34
C LEU A 265 3.11 -0.92 -24.62
N ALA A 266 2.16 -1.62 -25.25
CA ALA A 266 0.85 -1.88 -24.66
C ALA A 266 0.95 -2.70 -23.35
N ARG A 267 1.79 -3.75 -23.34
CA ARG A 267 2.02 -4.56 -22.13
C ARG A 267 2.78 -3.77 -21.05
N ALA A 268 3.80 -2.99 -21.41
CA ALA A 268 4.51 -2.13 -20.47
C ALA A 268 3.54 -1.14 -19.78
N ARG A 269 2.72 -0.42 -20.56
CA ARG A 269 1.68 0.48 -20.03
C ARG A 269 0.71 -0.24 -19.07
N THR A 270 0.27 -1.44 -19.45
CA THR A 270 -0.67 -2.24 -18.65
C THR A 270 -0.05 -2.63 -17.30
N GLN A 271 1.21 -3.08 -17.28
CA GLN A 271 1.89 -3.46 -16.04
C GLN A 271 2.17 -2.26 -15.14
N ILE A 272 2.61 -1.13 -15.71
CA ILE A 272 2.85 0.12 -14.97
C ILE A 272 1.56 0.66 -14.37
N ARG A 273 0.47 0.69 -15.13
CA ARG A 273 -0.85 1.13 -14.65
C ARG A 273 -1.33 0.26 -13.47
N LYS A 274 -1.22 -1.07 -13.58
CA LYS A 274 -1.56 -2.01 -12.50
C LYS A 274 -0.72 -1.77 -11.25
N ARG A 275 0.57 -1.54 -11.41
CA ARG A 275 1.47 -1.21 -10.31
C ARG A 275 1.03 0.04 -9.58
N ARG A 276 0.88 1.15 -10.30
CA ARG A 276 0.48 2.44 -9.73
C ARG A 276 -0.87 2.37 -9.02
N TYR A 277 -1.83 1.64 -9.60
CA TYR A 277 -3.11 1.40 -8.95
C TYR A 277 -2.96 0.66 -7.62
N THR A 278 -2.15 -0.40 -7.59
CA THR A 278 -1.92 -1.18 -6.37
C THR A 278 -1.15 -0.37 -5.31
N ASP A 279 -0.18 0.43 -5.72
CA ASP A 279 0.58 1.31 -4.82
C ASP A 279 -0.35 2.40 -4.24
N HIS A 280 -1.20 3.01 -5.04
CA HIS A 280 -2.24 3.94 -4.57
C HIS A 280 -3.17 3.33 -3.51
N LEU A 281 -3.62 2.10 -3.72
CA LEU A 281 -4.44 1.41 -2.72
C LEU A 281 -3.69 1.20 -1.41
N ARG A 282 -2.41 0.83 -1.46
CA ARG A 282 -1.57 0.66 -0.26
C ARG A 282 -1.35 1.96 0.48
N ASP A 283 -1.02 3.02 -0.25
CA ASP A 283 -0.82 4.35 0.33
C ASP A 283 -2.09 4.84 1.03
N ASN A 284 -3.25 4.61 0.44
CA ASN A 284 -4.53 4.95 1.05
C ASN A 284 -4.80 4.16 2.33
N VAL A 285 -4.53 2.85 2.34
CA VAL A 285 -4.64 2.03 3.55
C VAL A 285 -3.67 2.50 4.62
N GLN A 286 -2.42 2.79 4.25
CA GLN A 286 -1.41 3.29 5.18
C GLN A 286 -1.79 4.65 5.78
N ASN A 287 -2.19 5.59 4.92
CA ASN A 287 -2.67 6.92 5.35
C ASN A 287 -3.89 6.81 6.28
N SER A 288 -4.79 5.87 6.00
CA SER A 288 -5.96 5.62 6.85
C SER A 288 -5.58 5.10 8.23
N ILE A 289 -4.61 4.19 8.29
CA ILE A 289 -4.07 3.71 9.56
C ILE A 289 -3.43 4.88 10.33
N GLU A 290 -2.60 5.68 9.67
CA GLU A 290 -1.95 6.84 10.29
C GLU A 290 -2.96 7.84 10.85
N MET A 291 -4.02 8.16 10.10
CA MET A 291 -5.09 9.04 10.59
C MET A 291 -5.92 8.42 11.72
N ALA A 292 -6.12 7.10 11.71
CA ALA A 292 -6.81 6.41 12.78
C ALA A 292 -6.02 6.39 14.10
N ILE A 293 -4.70 6.53 14.06
CA ILE A 293 -3.82 6.43 15.23
C ILE A 293 -3.16 7.74 15.64
N THR A 294 -3.20 8.79 14.78
CA THR A 294 -2.57 10.10 15.07
C THR A 294 -3.60 11.21 15.28
N ASP A 295 -3.17 12.27 15.95
CA ASP A 295 -3.91 13.54 16.06
C ASP A 295 -3.56 14.43 14.86
N ALA A 296 -4.57 14.87 14.12
CA ALA A 296 -4.40 15.61 12.87
C ALA A 296 -3.67 16.95 13.03
N LEU A 297 -3.76 17.61 14.19
CA LEU A 297 -3.12 18.90 14.42
C LEU A 297 -1.65 18.77 14.77
N THR A 298 -1.31 17.83 15.64
CA THR A 298 0.04 17.70 16.25
C THR A 298 0.88 16.59 15.62
N GLY A 299 0.25 15.65 14.92
CA GLY A 299 0.88 14.47 14.37
C GLY A 299 1.39 13.47 15.42
N LEU A 300 1.18 13.71 16.72
CA LEU A 300 1.40 12.72 17.76
C LEU A 300 0.31 11.65 17.70
N HIS A 301 0.48 10.56 18.45
CA HIS A 301 -0.60 9.58 18.53
C HIS A 301 -1.85 10.20 19.19
N ASN A 302 -3.01 9.70 18.81
CA ASN A 302 -4.27 10.13 19.41
C ASN A 302 -4.57 9.32 20.71
N ARG A 303 -5.55 9.77 21.46
CA ARG A 303 -5.98 9.15 22.74
C ARG A 303 -6.35 7.67 22.55
N ARG A 304 -7.10 7.33 21.50
CA ARG A 304 -7.58 5.96 21.25
C ARG A 304 -6.43 4.97 21.08
N TYR A 305 -5.42 5.34 20.31
CA TYR A 305 -4.23 4.53 20.12
C TYR A 305 -3.44 4.37 21.42
N MET A 306 -3.27 5.46 22.17
CA MET A 306 -2.57 5.45 23.46
C MET A 306 -3.24 4.50 24.45
N GLU A 307 -4.57 4.57 24.63
CA GLU A 307 -5.30 3.72 25.58
C GLU A 307 -5.15 2.22 25.23
N SER A 308 -5.24 1.87 23.93
CA SER A 308 -5.05 0.49 23.46
C SER A 308 -3.61 0.00 23.66
N HIS A 309 -2.62 0.84 23.31
CA HIS A 309 -1.21 0.46 23.35
C HIS A 309 -0.65 0.44 24.76
N LEU A 310 -1.11 1.33 25.63
CA LEU A 310 -0.71 1.38 27.04
C LEU A 310 -1.06 0.07 27.77
N ALA A 311 -2.20 -0.55 27.47
CA ALA A 311 -2.57 -1.84 28.06
C ALA A 311 -1.55 -2.93 27.70
N THR A 312 -1.14 -2.98 26.42
CA THR A 312 -0.11 -3.93 25.95
C THR A 312 1.25 -3.67 26.59
N LEU A 313 1.67 -2.41 26.71
CA LEU A 313 2.94 -2.03 27.35
C LEU A 313 2.94 -2.36 28.85
N ALA A 314 1.84 -2.16 29.54
CA ALA A 314 1.70 -2.48 30.97
C ALA A 314 1.77 -4.01 31.23
N GLU A 315 1.14 -4.81 30.34
CA GLU A 315 1.23 -6.27 30.40
C GLU A 315 2.67 -6.76 30.13
N GLN A 316 3.34 -6.21 29.12
CA GLN A 316 4.74 -6.53 28.83
C GLN A 316 5.69 -6.13 29.97
N ALA A 317 5.50 -4.95 30.55
CA ALA A 317 6.27 -4.49 31.69
C ALA A 317 6.09 -5.44 32.90
N SER A 318 4.83 -5.79 33.21
CA SER A 318 4.48 -6.70 34.30
C SER A 318 5.06 -8.11 34.09
N SER A 319 4.99 -8.66 32.89
CA SER A 319 5.49 -10.02 32.57
C SER A 319 7.01 -10.10 32.62
N ARG A 320 7.69 -9.05 32.16
CA ARG A 320 9.17 -8.97 32.10
C ARG A 320 9.80 -8.41 33.39
N GLY A 321 9.01 -7.94 34.32
CA GLY A 321 9.51 -7.27 35.54
C GLY A 321 10.28 -5.98 35.25
N LYS A 322 9.91 -5.28 34.20
CA LYS A 322 10.53 -4.02 33.77
C LYS A 322 9.68 -2.82 34.21
N PRO A 323 10.32 -1.70 34.59
CA PRO A 323 9.58 -0.49 34.97
C PRO A 323 8.87 0.12 33.75
N LEU A 324 7.71 0.75 33.98
CA LEU A 324 6.97 1.53 33.02
C LEU A 324 6.59 2.85 33.69
N ALA A 325 7.06 3.97 33.11
CA ALA A 325 6.68 5.29 33.60
C ALA A 325 5.63 5.93 32.67
N LEU A 326 4.77 6.76 33.27
CA LEU A 326 3.75 7.53 32.58
C LEU A 326 3.71 8.95 33.11
N MET A 327 3.66 9.94 32.23
CA MET A 327 3.43 11.33 32.59
C MET A 327 2.25 11.91 31.81
N ILE A 328 1.45 12.72 32.49
CA ILE A 328 0.42 13.56 31.88
C ILE A 328 0.90 15.01 31.97
N LEU A 329 0.81 15.71 30.83
CA LEU A 329 1.28 17.07 30.67
C LEU A 329 0.11 17.96 30.28
N ASP A 330 0.11 19.20 30.73
CA ASP A 330 -0.88 20.19 30.35
C ASP A 330 -0.22 21.55 30.15
N ILE A 331 -0.63 22.28 29.12
CA ILE A 331 -0.11 23.60 28.77
C ILE A 331 -0.77 24.62 29.72
N ASP A 332 0.05 25.25 30.55
CA ASP A 332 -0.42 26.21 31.50
C ASP A 332 -1.08 27.44 30.81
N PHE A 333 -2.26 27.81 31.30
CA PHE A 333 -3.03 28.99 30.80
C PHE A 333 -3.37 28.92 29.30
N PHE A 334 -3.51 27.74 28.70
CA PHE A 334 -3.79 27.60 27.25
C PHE A 334 -5.04 28.35 26.81
N LYS A 335 -6.10 28.37 27.65
CA LYS A 335 -7.30 29.15 27.35
C LYS A 335 -6.98 30.64 27.22
N ALA A 336 -6.13 31.20 28.06
CA ALA A 336 -5.72 32.60 27.99
C ALA A 336 -4.89 32.88 26.72
N ILE A 337 -4.12 31.93 26.24
CA ILE A 337 -3.43 32.02 24.94
C ILE A 337 -4.45 32.16 23.81
N ASN A 338 -5.47 31.30 23.77
CA ASN A 338 -6.53 31.37 22.77
C ASN A 338 -7.32 32.70 22.86
N ASP A 339 -7.66 33.12 24.06
CA ASP A 339 -8.45 34.34 24.28
C ASP A 339 -7.67 35.62 23.87
N ASN A 340 -6.34 35.65 24.09
CA ASN A 340 -5.51 36.82 23.82
C ASN A 340 -4.93 36.87 22.40
N TYR A 341 -4.67 35.70 21.76
CA TYR A 341 -3.95 35.61 20.50
C TYR A 341 -4.73 34.92 19.38
N GLY A 342 -5.92 34.37 19.70
CA GLY A 342 -6.76 33.62 18.77
C GLY A 342 -6.46 32.12 18.73
N HIS A 343 -7.42 31.33 18.24
CA HIS A 343 -7.29 29.87 18.13
C HIS A 343 -6.15 29.42 17.24
N ASP A 344 -5.85 30.16 16.16
CA ASP A 344 -4.72 29.86 15.27
C ASP A 344 -3.37 29.92 16.04
N ALA A 345 -3.22 30.85 16.98
CA ALA A 345 -2.03 30.91 17.83
C ALA A 345 -1.97 29.74 18.81
N GLY A 346 -3.10 29.29 19.36
CA GLY A 346 -3.19 28.08 20.15
C GLY A 346 -2.78 26.83 19.36
N ASP A 347 -3.22 26.72 18.12
CA ASP A 347 -2.83 25.66 17.22
C ASP A 347 -1.32 25.66 16.91
N ASP A 348 -0.71 26.84 16.71
CA ASP A 348 0.73 26.97 16.54
C ASP A 348 1.49 26.51 17.79
N VAL A 349 1.00 26.84 18.99
CA VAL A 349 1.56 26.36 20.26
C VAL A 349 1.46 24.84 20.37
N LEU A 350 0.31 24.24 20.04
CA LEU A 350 0.14 22.78 20.11
C LEU A 350 1.06 22.05 19.13
N ARG A 351 1.24 22.57 17.90
CA ARG A 351 2.17 21.99 16.91
C ARG A 351 3.61 22.05 17.39
N GLU A 352 4.07 23.22 17.82
CA GLU A 352 5.44 23.40 18.30
C GLU A 352 5.71 22.60 19.57
N PHE A 353 4.74 22.52 20.49
CA PHE A 353 4.82 21.69 21.69
C PHE A 353 5.02 20.22 21.34
N ALA A 354 4.27 19.70 20.39
CA ALA A 354 4.42 18.32 19.93
C ALA A 354 5.83 18.06 19.32
N VAL A 355 6.37 19.01 18.55
CA VAL A 355 7.74 18.94 18.02
C VAL A 355 8.77 18.86 19.16
N ARG A 356 8.64 19.68 20.20
CA ARG A 356 9.55 19.69 21.36
C ARG A 356 9.43 18.42 22.20
N ILE A 357 8.21 17.85 22.36
CA ILE A 357 8.02 16.53 22.97
C ILE A 357 8.83 15.48 22.20
N ARG A 358 8.64 15.37 20.88
CA ARG A 358 9.35 14.37 20.04
C ARG A 358 10.87 14.47 20.17
N LYS A 359 11.42 15.67 20.22
CA LYS A 359 12.86 15.90 20.39
C LYS A 359 13.36 15.51 21.79
N SER A 360 12.49 15.48 22.79
CA SER A 360 12.82 15.26 24.19
C SER A 360 12.68 13.80 24.66
N ILE A 361 12.10 12.93 23.85
CA ILE A 361 11.84 11.52 24.17
C ILE A 361 12.58 10.58 23.22
N ARG A 362 12.62 9.28 23.55
CA ARG A 362 13.23 8.24 22.72
C ARG A 362 12.24 7.72 21.70
N GLY A 363 12.74 7.09 20.63
CA GLY A 363 11.89 6.48 19.61
C GLY A 363 10.97 5.34 20.11
N ILE A 364 11.31 4.73 21.26
CA ILE A 364 10.49 3.69 21.89
C ILE A 364 9.44 4.27 22.85
N ASP A 365 9.52 5.56 23.21
CA ASP A 365 8.55 6.21 24.06
C ASP A 365 7.32 6.60 23.24
N LEU A 366 6.13 6.45 23.83
CA LEU A 366 4.87 6.76 23.19
C LEU A 366 4.40 8.14 23.64
N ALA A 367 4.33 9.10 22.72
CA ALA A 367 3.72 10.41 22.97
C ALA A 367 2.37 10.53 22.27
N CYS A 368 1.35 11.01 22.99
CA CYS A 368 0.04 11.24 22.43
C CYS A 368 -0.57 12.56 22.89
N ARG A 369 -1.45 13.13 22.06
CA ARG A 369 -2.37 14.17 22.47
C ARG A 369 -3.60 13.50 23.06
N TYR A 370 -3.82 13.75 24.35
CA TYR A 370 -4.89 13.09 25.10
C TYR A 370 -6.24 13.81 24.91
N GLY A 371 -6.21 15.14 24.77
CA GLY A 371 -7.36 15.97 24.44
C GLY A 371 -7.06 17.46 24.68
N GLY A 372 -7.62 18.35 23.89
CA GLY A 372 -7.41 19.79 24.06
C GLY A 372 -5.93 20.18 24.15
N GLU A 373 -5.51 20.59 25.35
CA GLU A 373 -4.15 21.00 25.71
C GLU A 373 -3.38 19.94 26.53
N GLU A 374 -3.95 18.72 26.68
CA GLU A 374 -3.38 17.63 27.47
C GLU A 374 -2.64 16.61 26.60
N PHE A 375 -1.48 16.17 27.06
CA PHE A 375 -0.63 15.20 26.42
C PHE A 375 -0.23 14.09 27.39
N VAL A 376 0.00 12.89 26.87
CA VAL A 376 0.47 11.74 27.65
C VAL A 376 1.74 11.19 27.03
N ILE A 377 2.73 10.90 27.86
CA ILE A 377 3.96 10.21 27.44
C ILE A 377 4.09 8.94 28.26
N VAL A 378 4.24 7.80 27.59
CA VAL A 378 4.49 6.49 28.18
C VAL A 378 5.92 6.10 27.86
N MET A 379 6.69 5.73 28.87
CA MET A 379 8.12 5.42 28.77
C MET A 379 8.38 3.98 29.24
N PRO A 380 8.45 3.01 28.31
CA PRO A 380 8.81 1.63 28.62
C PRO A 380 10.23 1.53 29.17
N GLU A 381 10.48 0.54 30.03
CA GLU A 381 11.78 0.26 30.64
C GLU A 381 12.42 1.49 31.30
N THR A 382 11.59 2.35 31.90
CA THR A 382 12.01 3.61 32.50
C THR A 382 11.50 3.68 33.94
N ASP A 383 12.41 3.84 34.89
CA ASP A 383 12.07 4.02 36.30
C ASP A 383 11.67 5.48 36.61
N LEU A 384 11.17 5.68 37.85
CA LEU A 384 10.65 6.98 38.30
C LEU A 384 11.73 8.07 38.30
N HIS A 385 12.97 7.74 38.64
CA HIS A 385 14.07 8.71 38.69
C HIS A 385 14.43 9.22 37.30
N VAL A 386 14.63 8.29 36.34
CA VAL A 386 14.92 8.63 34.94
C VAL A 386 13.77 9.39 34.33
N ALA A 387 12.52 8.95 34.55
CA ALA A 387 11.33 9.64 34.08
C ALA A 387 11.22 11.06 34.64
N GLY A 388 11.57 11.28 35.93
CA GLY A 388 11.65 12.60 36.53
C GLY A 388 12.67 13.53 35.85
N MET A 389 13.84 13.00 35.49
CA MET A 389 14.84 13.76 34.75
C MET A 389 14.35 14.16 33.33
N VAL A 390 13.66 13.26 32.64
CA VAL A 390 13.07 13.56 31.34
C VAL A 390 11.97 14.60 31.44
N ALA A 391 11.07 14.47 32.43
CA ALA A 391 9.99 15.40 32.69
C ALA A 391 10.53 16.83 33.00
N GLU A 392 11.53 16.94 33.87
CA GLU A 392 12.13 18.24 34.23
C GLU A 392 12.93 18.87 33.07
N ARG A 393 13.63 18.05 32.27
CA ARG A 393 14.28 18.50 31.03
C ARG A 393 13.27 19.08 30.05
N LEU A 394 12.15 18.36 29.81
CA LEU A 394 11.07 18.81 28.93
C LEU A 394 10.45 20.11 29.42
N ARG A 395 10.11 20.18 30.72
CA ARG A 395 9.56 21.39 31.36
C ARG A 395 10.47 22.61 31.15
N ARG A 396 11.78 22.45 31.38
CA ARG A 396 12.77 23.52 31.19
C ARG A 396 12.92 23.92 29.74
N SER A 397 12.92 22.97 28.81
CA SER A 397 12.98 23.25 27.38
C SER A 397 11.76 24.06 26.90
N ILE A 398 10.56 23.74 27.43
CA ILE A 398 9.33 24.47 27.11
C ILE A 398 9.39 25.89 27.68
N ALA A 399 9.73 26.06 28.97
CA ALA A 399 9.77 27.36 29.64
C ALA A 399 10.95 28.25 29.16
N GLY A 400 12.04 27.66 28.68
CA GLY A 400 13.26 28.36 28.29
C GLY A 400 13.25 28.99 26.89
N GLU A 401 12.35 28.55 26.02
CA GLU A 401 12.29 29.02 24.64
C GLU A 401 10.89 29.50 24.28
N THR A 402 10.79 30.71 23.73
CA THR A 402 9.52 31.28 23.28
C THR A 402 8.92 30.49 22.12
N PHE A 403 7.60 30.51 22.00
CA PHE A 403 6.84 29.94 20.90
C PHE A 403 6.51 31.02 19.87
N ALA A 404 6.82 30.74 18.62
CA ALA A 404 6.45 31.59 17.49
C ALA A 404 4.99 31.30 17.10
N VAL A 405 4.13 32.31 17.12
CA VAL A 405 2.71 32.17 16.79
C VAL A 405 2.28 33.17 15.72
N ASN A 406 1.15 32.92 15.09
CA ASN A 406 0.62 33.76 14.01
C ASN A 406 1.64 33.90 12.87
N LYS A 407 2.14 32.77 12.35
CA LYS A 407 3.16 32.70 11.29
C LYS A 407 4.47 33.42 11.65
N GLY A 408 4.83 33.40 12.92
CA GLY A 408 6.06 34.05 13.43
C GLY A 408 5.95 35.54 13.75
N ALA A 409 4.75 36.13 13.62
CA ALA A 409 4.54 37.56 13.90
C ALA A 409 4.66 37.91 15.40
N LYS A 410 4.45 36.95 16.28
CA LYS A 410 4.57 37.13 17.73
C LYS A 410 5.34 35.98 18.36
N ARG A 411 5.99 36.25 19.49
CA ARG A 411 6.62 35.24 20.34
C ARG A 411 6.01 35.33 21.74
N ILE A 412 5.61 34.17 22.27
CA ILE A 412 4.98 34.05 23.59
C ILE A 412 5.72 33.06 24.48
N GLU A 413 5.68 33.30 25.77
CA GLU A 413 6.19 32.33 26.75
C GLU A 413 5.10 31.34 27.08
N VAL A 414 5.49 30.07 27.16
CA VAL A 414 4.59 28.95 27.47
C VAL A 414 5.25 28.13 28.56
N THR A 415 4.47 27.71 29.57
CA THR A 415 4.90 26.75 30.59
C THR A 415 3.98 25.54 30.61
N ILE A 416 4.44 24.48 31.26
CA ILE A 416 3.66 23.24 31.40
C ILE A 416 3.70 22.72 32.82
N SER A 417 2.61 22.11 33.22
CA SER A 417 2.50 21.31 34.45
C SER A 417 2.55 19.82 34.09
N ILE A 418 3.26 19.03 34.90
CA ILE A 418 3.47 17.60 34.63
C ILE A 418 3.14 16.78 35.87
N GLY A 419 2.27 15.77 35.68
CA GLY A 419 2.04 14.71 36.67
C GLY A 419 2.73 13.42 36.23
N LEU A 420 3.62 12.87 37.08
CA LEU A 420 4.43 11.69 36.80
C LEU A 420 4.10 10.53 37.74
N THR A 421 4.04 9.33 37.21
CA THR A 421 3.88 8.08 37.94
C THR A 421 4.59 6.92 37.28
N THR A 422 4.66 5.77 37.95
CA THR A 422 5.12 4.50 37.40
C THR A 422 4.11 3.39 37.66
N LEU A 423 4.17 2.32 36.84
CA LEU A 423 3.46 1.08 37.13
C LEU A 423 4.09 0.44 38.38
N GLU A 424 3.33 0.32 39.48
CA GLU A 424 3.86 -0.08 40.80
C GLU A 424 3.64 -1.56 41.11
N ARG A 425 2.53 -2.12 40.64
CA ARG A 425 2.13 -3.49 40.95
C ARG A 425 1.94 -4.32 39.72
N LYS A 426 2.37 -5.58 39.80
CA LYS A 426 2.07 -6.55 38.73
C LYS A 426 0.56 -6.73 38.62
N GLY A 427 0.01 -6.46 37.41
CA GLY A 427 -1.44 -6.53 37.18
C GLY A 427 -2.24 -5.31 37.61
N GLU A 428 -1.58 -4.18 37.90
CA GLU A 428 -2.26 -2.90 38.15
C GLU A 428 -3.05 -2.46 36.91
N ALA A 429 -4.29 -2.01 37.12
CA ALA A 429 -5.12 -1.54 36.04
C ALA A 429 -4.58 -0.23 35.45
N VAL A 430 -4.51 -0.14 34.12
CA VAL A 430 -4.06 1.06 33.40
C VAL A 430 -4.82 2.32 33.84
N ALA A 431 -6.11 2.19 34.12
CA ALA A 431 -6.94 3.30 34.60
C ALA A 431 -6.46 3.88 35.94
N ASP A 432 -5.93 3.04 36.83
CA ASP A 432 -5.41 3.49 38.14
C ASP A 432 -4.07 4.23 37.95
N VAL A 433 -3.22 3.77 37.05
CA VAL A 433 -1.96 4.46 36.67
C VAL A 433 -2.27 5.85 36.11
N LEU A 434 -3.19 5.95 35.16
CA LEU A 434 -3.63 7.23 34.60
C LEU A 434 -4.21 8.15 35.65
N LYS A 435 -5.05 7.64 36.54
CA LYS A 435 -5.66 8.41 37.64
C LYS A 435 -4.60 8.96 38.63
N ARG A 436 -3.54 8.18 38.91
CA ARG A 436 -2.44 8.66 39.78
C ARG A 436 -1.66 9.79 39.12
N ALA A 437 -1.36 9.67 37.80
CA ALA A 437 -0.70 10.72 37.06
C ALA A 437 -1.56 12.00 36.98
N ASP A 438 -2.86 11.85 36.75
CA ASP A 438 -3.80 12.98 36.72
C ASP A 438 -3.89 13.71 38.09
N THR A 439 -3.95 12.94 39.18
CA THR A 439 -3.90 13.51 40.53
C THR A 439 -2.61 14.30 40.77
N ALA A 440 -1.48 13.82 40.30
CA ALA A 440 -0.20 14.52 40.37
C ALA A 440 -0.19 15.79 39.49
N LEU A 441 -0.76 15.74 38.29
CA LEU A 441 -0.92 16.91 37.43
C LEU A 441 -1.82 17.98 38.09
N TYR A 442 -2.92 17.57 38.66
CA TYR A 442 -3.80 18.49 39.42
C TYR A 442 -3.04 19.23 40.55
N ARG A 443 -2.21 18.51 41.31
CA ARG A 443 -1.33 19.13 42.31
C ARG A 443 -0.36 20.10 41.69
N ALA A 444 0.28 19.73 40.57
CA ALA A 444 1.22 20.62 39.86
C ALA A 444 0.56 21.95 39.45
N LYS A 445 -0.68 21.88 38.97
CA LYS A 445 -1.48 23.08 38.61
C LYS A 445 -1.85 23.91 39.85
N HIS A 446 -2.24 23.25 40.92
CA HIS A 446 -2.68 23.93 42.16
C HIS A 446 -1.51 24.59 42.91
N ASP A 447 -0.34 23.96 42.94
CA ASP A 447 0.84 24.43 43.69
C ASP A 447 1.63 25.53 42.95
N GLY A 448 1.08 26.12 41.89
CA GLY A 448 1.65 27.29 41.20
C GLY A 448 2.16 27.03 39.81
N ARG A 449 1.80 25.89 39.16
CA ARG A 449 2.13 25.53 37.77
C ARG A 449 3.63 25.43 37.48
N ASN A 450 3.99 25.28 36.19
CA ASN A 450 5.36 25.19 35.69
C ASN A 450 6.26 24.26 36.52
N ARG A 451 5.77 23.02 36.79
CA ARG A 451 6.47 22.04 37.64
C ARG A 451 6.11 20.60 37.32
N VAL A 452 6.98 19.74 37.78
CA VAL A 452 6.77 18.30 37.82
C VAL A 452 6.35 17.88 39.19
N VAL A 453 5.24 17.15 39.31
CA VAL A 453 4.83 16.49 40.55
C VAL A 453 4.79 14.99 40.32
N VAL A 454 5.43 14.28 41.23
CA VAL A 454 5.45 12.80 41.21
C VAL A 454 4.32 12.30 42.12
N SER A 455 3.51 11.35 41.64
CA SER A 455 2.59 10.63 42.49
C SER A 455 3.40 9.77 43.46
N ALA A 456 3.28 10.02 44.74
CA ALA A 456 3.86 9.14 45.74
C ALA A 456 3.19 7.76 45.67
N ALA A 457 4.00 6.72 45.81
CA ALA A 457 3.49 5.37 46.06
C ALA A 457 2.58 5.41 47.32
N ALA A 458 1.41 4.81 47.19
CA ALA A 458 0.49 4.68 48.34
C ALA A 458 0.97 3.54 49.27
#